data_40427a016a4eb7a484c9f57f3e8d64d0
#
_entry.id   40427a016a4eb7a484c9f57f3e8d64d0
#
_cell.length_a   1.000
_cell.length_b   1.000
_cell.length_c   1.000
_cell.angle_alpha   90.00
_cell.angle_beta   90.00
_cell.angle_gamma   90.00
#
_symmetry.space_group_name_H-M   'P 1'
#
loop_
_entity.id
_entity.type
_entity.pdbx_description
1 polymer ?
#
loop_
_entity_poly.entity_id
_entity_poly.type
_entity_poly.pdbx_seq_one_letter_code
_entity_poly.pdbx_strand_id
1 'polypeptide(L)'
;RLVCPAYTFTDGKRNFCERCKTGNYYNCITHKCSKGSLINSFMLSMDSYFRSKFYSPIDYINRFIFVSKFSMHKHIQVENRFKDRCTYLYNFTPKVKDYSSTKGDYVFFFGRISEEKGILTLLNAIKQVPDIKLKLAGTGPLLEQLKSQCPPNAEFLGFKQGEELRELIHNASFVVVSSECYENNPMTIIESYMIGTPVIGSDLGGIPELIIENKTGYTFKPKSSDDLKETITKACSISEEEYARMSDEAKKFAMDNFSEESHYQKLIKNYQLIIDQNKR
;
A
#
# COMPACT_ATOMS: atom_id res chain seq x y z
N ARG A 1 2.58 15.72 -4.77
CA ARG A 1 2.12 17.05 -4.30
C ARG A 1 1.24 17.79 -5.31
N LEU A 2 0.72 17.12 -6.33
CA LEU A 2 -0.10 17.78 -7.36
C LEU A 2 -1.51 18.13 -6.84
N VAL A 3 -2.00 17.36 -5.86
CA VAL A 3 -3.36 17.47 -5.33
C VAL A 3 -3.36 17.86 -3.86
N CYS A 4 -2.62 17.15 -3.04
CA CYS A 4 -2.49 17.41 -1.60
C CYS A 4 -1.13 18.04 -1.30
N PRO A 5 -1.03 19.24 -0.71
CA PRO A 5 0.25 19.88 -0.37
C PRO A 5 1.14 18.99 0.51
N ALA A 6 0.54 18.31 1.51
CA ALA A 6 1.22 17.38 2.38
C ALA A 6 1.40 15.97 1.79
N TYR A 7 0.87 15.68 0.59
CA TYR A 7 0.90 14.41 -0.16
C TYR A 7 0.33 13.16 0.54
N THR A 8 -0.01 13.26 1.80
CA THR A 8 -0.49 12.12 2.62
C THR A 8 -2.00 11.92 2.57
N PHE A 9 -2.76 12.90 2.10
CA PHE A 9 -4.21 12.95 2.19
C PHE A 9 -4.73 12.76 3.63
N THR A 10 -3.95 13.25 4.59
CA THR A 10 -4.33 13.29 6.00
C THR A 10 -4.19 14.71 6.55
N ASP A 11 -5.02 15.06 7.52
CA ASP A 11 -4.88 16.32 8.27
C ASP A 11 -3.80 16.19 9.38
N GLY A 12 -3.58 17.26 10.13
CA GLY A 12 -2.61 17.29 11.23
C GLY A 12 -2.96 16.35 12.41
N LYS A 13 -4.19 15.84 12.45
CA LYS A 13 -4.66 14.81 13.38
C LYS A 13 -4.69 13.42 12.75
N ARG A 14 -4.14 13.28 11.53
CA ARG A 14 -4.06 12.03 10.74
C ARG A 14 -5.41 11.44 10.31
N ASN A 15 -6.48 12.26 10.31
CA ASN A 15 -7.73 11.86 9.68
C ASN A 15 -7.64 12.02 8.17
N PHE A 16 -8.36 11.17 7.41
CA PHE A 16 -8.48 11.33 5.97
C PHE A 16 -8.97 12.70 5.58
N CYS A 17 -8.29 13.32 4.64
CA CYS A 17 -8.55 14.69 4.24
C CYS A 17 -8.35 14.90 2.74
N GLU A 18 -9.40 15.32 2.05
CA GLU A 18 -9.38 15.69 0.64
C GLU A 18 -9.78 17.16 0.41
N ARG A 19 -9.76 18.00 1.43
CA ARG A 19 -10.25 19.38 1.38
C ARG A 19 -9.50 20.27 0.38
N CYS A 20 -8.26 19.90 0.01
CA CYS A 20 -7.45 20.66 -0.95
C CYS A 20 -7.71 20.27 -2.43
N LYS A 21 -8.57 19.28 -2.71
CA LYS A 21 -8.83 18.78 -4.07
C LYS A 21 -9.41 19.82 -5.02
N THR A 22 -10.06 20.86 -4.52
CA THR A 22 -10.60 21.98 -5.29
C THR A 22 -9.60 23.13 -5.49
N GLY A 23 -8.31 22.94 -5.17
CA GLY A 23 -7.30 23.99 -5.23
C GLY A 23 -7.28 24.94 -4.03
N ASN A 24 -8.14 24.72 -3.04
CA ASN A 24 -8.12 25.52 -1.81
C ASN A 24 -7.07 25.01 -0.81
N TYR A 25 -5.81 25.35 -1.06
CA TYR A 25 -4.67 24.90 -0.27
C TYR A 25 -4.58 25.55 1.12
N TYR A 26 -5.37 26.60 1.40
CA TYR A 26 -5.50 27.20 2.73
C TYR A 26 -5.92 26.17 3.79
N ASN A 27 -6.68 25.15 3.39
CA ASN A 27 -7.02 24.03 4.26
C ASN A 27 -5.79 23.29 4.84
N CYS A 28 -4.68 23.29 4.13
CA CYS A 28 -3.42 22.68 4.63
C CYS A 28 -2.90 23.44 5.87
N ILE A 29 -3.05 24.77 5.90
CA ILE A 29 -2.61 25.64 7.01
C ILE A 29 -3.52 25.43 8.22
N THR A 30 -4.84 25.58 8.03
CA THR A 30 -5.83 25.49 9.12
C THR A 30 -5.83 24.15 9.84
N HIS A 31 -5.55 23.07 9.08
CA HIS A 31 -5.51 21.71 9.62
C HIS A 31 -4.10 21.23 9.97
N LYS A 32 -3.08 22.11 9.88
CA LYS A 32 -1.68 21.81 10.23
C LYS A 32 -1.19 20.50 9.63
N CYS A 33 -1.48 20.26 8.34
CA CYS A 33 -1.29 18.96 7.69
C CYS A 33 0.16 18.48 7.63
N SER A 34 1.15 19.38 7.72
CA SER A 34 2.56 19.02 7.75
C SER A 34 3.06 18.82 9.18
N LYS A 35 3.03 17.57 9.65
CA LYS A 35 3.55 17.17 10.97
C LYS A 35 2.99 18.00 12.16
N GLY A 36 1.76 18.48 12.06
CA GLY A 36 1.16 19.35 13.08
C GLY A 36 1.75 20.78 13.13
N SER A 37 2.71 21.13 12.26
CA SER A 37 3.39 22.41 12.22
C SER A 37 2.63 23.42 11.33
N LEU A 38 2.30 24.57 11.89
CA LEU A 38 1.62 25.65 11.17
C LEU A 38 2.55 26.29 10.11
N ILE A 39 3.83 26.50 10.45
CA ILE A 39 4.83 27.10 9.56
C ILE A 39 5.08 26.18 8.37
N ASN A 40 5.31 24.87 8.58
CA ASN A 40 5.54 23.94 7.50
C ASN A 40 4.29 23.81 6.60
N SER A 41 3.11 23.83 7.19
CA SER A 41 1.84 23.77 6.44
C SER A 41 1.62 25.03 5.61
N PHE A 42 2.00 26.20 6.12
CA PHE A 42 1.98 27.46 5.39
C PHE A 42 2.93 27.41 4.17
N MET A 43 4.19 26.99 4.36
CA MET A 43 5.16 26.87 3.26
C MET A 43 4.64 25.90 2.16
N LEU A 44 4.10 24.76 2.53
CA LEU A 44 3.54 23.80 1.57
C LEU A 44 2.32 24.36 0.83
N SER A 45 1.49 25.11 1.52
CA SER A 45 0.32 25.77 0.93
C SER A 45 0.75 26.82 -0.11
N MET A 46 1.69 27.68 0.26
CA MET A 46 2.25 28.71 -0.63
C MET A 46 2.90 28.10 -1.87
N ASP A 47 3.74 27.06 -1.69
CA ASP A 47 4.35 26.30 -2.79
C ASP A 47 3.28 25.71 -3.73
N SER A 48 2.18 25.20 -3.17
CA SER A 48 1.09 24.64 -3.97
C SER A 48 0.32 25.72 -4.75
N TYR A 49 0.03 26.87 -4.16
CA TYR A 49 -0.59 28.00 -4.85
C TYR A 49 0.32 28.54 -5.96
N PHE A 50 1.62 28.72 -5.65
CA PHE A 50 2.59 29.19 -6.63
C PHE A 50 2.66 28.25 -7.85
N ARG A 51 2.79 26.94 -7.61
CA ARG A 51 2.86 25.94 -8.67
C ARG A 51 1.56 25.85 -9.47
N SER A 52 0.41 25.90 -8.81
CA SER A 52 -0.87 25.82 -9.52
C SER A 52 -1.12 27.02 -10.44
N LYS A 53 -0.59 28.20 -10.10
CA LYS A 53 -0.83 29.45 -10.83
C LYS A 53 0.26 29.76 -11.86
N PHE A 54 1.53 29.53 -11.53
CA PHE A 54 2.65 30.01 -12.34
C PHE A 54 3.48 28.90 -13.00
N TYR A 55 3.41 27.68 -12.47
CA TYR A 55 4.25 26.60 -12.95
C TYR A 55 3.57 25.24 -12.77
N SER A 56 2.53 25.00 -13.55
CA SER A 56 1.83 23.71 -13.50
C SER A 56 2.64 22.63 -14.25
N PRO A 57 3.06 21.53 -13.60
CA PRO A 57 3.75 20.44 -14.28
C PRO A 57 2.93 19.84 -15.43
N ILE A 58 1.61 19.95 -15.39
CA ILE A 58 0.72 19.45 -16.45
C ILE A 58 0.99 20.12 -17.79
N ASP A 59 1.44 21.38 -17.79
CA ASP A 59 1.64 22.15 -19.03
C ASP A 59 2.90 21.70 -19.78
N TYR A 60 3.86 21.06 -19.10
CA TYR A 60 5.17 20.68 -19.63
C TYR A 60 5.38 19.19 -19.80
N ILE A 61 4.49 18.34 -19.25
CA ILE A 61 4.63 16.89 -19.27
C ILE A 61 3.61 16.30 -20.24
N ASN A 62 4.05 15.54 -21.22
CA ASN A 62 3.20 14.95 -22.24
C ASN A 62 2.37 13.79 -21.66
N ARG A 63 2.94 12.99 -20.75
CA ARG A 63 2.25 11.85 -20.15
C ARG A 63 2.70 11.61 -18.73
N PHE A 64 1.73 11.29 -17.86
CA PHE A 64 1.93 10.94 -16.46
C PHE A 64 1.73 9.45 -16.27
N ILE A 65 2.68 8.78 -15.63
CA ILE A 65 2.58 7.37 -15.25
C ILE A 65 2.42 7.30 -13.75
N PHE A 66 1.26 6.82 -13.29
CA PHE A 66 0.96 6.61 -11.89
C PHE A 66 1.26 5.17 -11.50
N VAL A 67 1.65 4.94 -10.24
CA VAL A 67 1.98 3.59 -9.76
C VAL A 67 0.74 2.78 -9.36
N SER A 68 -0.47 3.34 -9.50
CA SER A 68 -1.74 2.66 -9.21
C SER A 68 -2.90 3.32 -9.96
N LYS A 69 -3.96 2.55 -10.21
CA LYS A 69 -5.23 3.07 -10.73
C LYS A 69 -5.85 4.05 -9.74
N PHE A 70 -5.78 3.72 -8.45
CA PHE A 70 -6.27 4.62 -7.39
C PHE A 70 -5.62 5.99 -7.49
N SER A 71 -4.28 6.07 -7.52
CA SER A 71 -3.57 7.34 -7.64
C SER A 71 -3.93 8.08 -8.92
N MET A 72 -4.00 7.39 -10.05
CA MET A 72 -4.41 7.95 -11.34
C MET A 72 -5.80 8.57 -11.25
N HIS A 73 -6.79 7.81 -10.76
CA HIS A 73 -8.17 8.29 -10.66
C HIS A 73 -8.31 9.48 -9.71
N LYS A 74 -7.59 9.47 -8.57
CA LYS A 74 -7.57 10.61 -7.64
C LYS A 74 -7.05 11.90 -8.31
N HIS A 75 -6.04 11.80 -9.17
CA HIS A 75 -5.53 12.96 -9.89
C HIS A 75 -6.49 13.43 -10.99
N ILE A 76 -7.12 12.52 -11.74
CA ILE A 76 -8.14 12.85 -12.73
C ILE A 76 -9.35 13.55 -12.08
N GLN A 77 -9.80 13.09 -10.91
CA GLN A 77 -10.92 13.70 -10.18
C GLN A 77 -10.65 15.15 -9.78
N VAL A 78 -9.40 15.50 -9.56
CA VAL A 78 -9.02 16.86 -9.14
C VAL A 78 -8.75 17.77 -10.31
N GLU A 79 -8.14 17.23 -11.36
CA GLU A 79 -7.72 18.00 -12.53
C GLU A 79 -7.98 17.19 -13.81
N ASN A 80 -9.05 17.52 -14.49
CA ASN A 80 -9.51 16.78 -15.68
C ASN A 80 -8.48 16.72 -16.83
N ARG A 81 -7.53 17.67 -16.89
CA ARG A 81 -6.44 17.67 -17.89
C ARG A 81 -5.53 16.43 -17.81
N PHE A 82 -5.60 15.66 -16.72
CA PHE A 82 -4.92 14.38 -16.62
C PHE A 82 -5.56 13.28 -17.46
N LYS A 83 -6.89 13.34 -17.74
CA LYS A 83 -7.68 12.22 -18.27
C LYS A 83 -7.06 11.57 -19.52
N ASP A 84 -6.65 12.38 -20.49
CA ASP A 84 -6.10 11.89 -21.77
C ASP A 84 -4.56 11.79 -21.77
N ARG A 85 -3.93 12.18 -20.67
CA ARG A 85 -2.47 12.30 -20.54
C ARG A 85 -1.89 11.43 -19.44
N CYS A 86 -2.67 10.50 -18.90
CA CYS A 86 -2.19 9.63 -17.83
C CYS A 86 -2.45 8.16 -18.13
N THR A 87 -1.65 7.34 -17.49
CA THR A 87 -1.77 5.89 -17.42
C THR A 87 -1.28 5.42 -16.07
N TYR A 88 -1.44 4.14 -15.78
CA TYR A 88 -0.82 3.53 -14.60
C TYR A 88 0.15 2.44 -15.01
N LEU A 89 1.15 2.24 -14.17
CA LEU A 89 2.14 1.18 -14.26
C LEU A 89 2.57 0.83 -12.83
N TYR A 90 2.20 -0.37 -12.39
CA TYR A 90 2.56 -0.84 -11.06
C TYR A 90 4.07 -0.92 -10.86
N ASN A 91 4.53 -0.77 -9.63
CA ASN A 91 5.89 -1.10 -9.26
C ASN A 91 6.16 -2.58 -9.56
N PHE A 92 7.42 -2.92 -9.69
CA PHE A 92 7.87 -4.28 -9.93
C PHE A 92 8.88 -4.72 -8.88
N THR A 93 9.13 -6.01 -8.82
CA THR A 93 10.20 -6.60 -8.01
C THR A 93 10.95 -7.64 -8.84
N PRO A 94 12.26 -7.83 -8.60
CA PRO A 94 13.01 -8.89 -9.22
C PRO A 94 12.40 -10.27 -8.99
N LYS A 95 12.57 -11.16 -9.95
CA LYS A 95 12.18 -12.56 -9.80
C LYS A 95 12.91 -13.17 -8.60
N VAL A 96 12.16 -13.88 -7.77
CA VAL A 96 12.70 -14.66 -6.66
C VAL A 96 12.80 -16.15 -7.05
N LYS A 97 13.48 -16.97 -6.23
CA LYS A 97 13.45 -18.43 -6.38
C LYS A 97 12.02 -18.96 -6.25
N ASP A 98 11.76 -20.12 -6.81
CA ASP A 98 10.46 -20.76 -6.61
C ASP A 98 10.30 -21.25 -5.17
N TYR A 99 9.17 -20.90 -4.59
CA TYR A 99 8.73 -21.34 -3.26
C TYR A 99 7.52 -22.28 -3.40
N SER A 100 7.41 -23.25 -2.50
CA SER A 100 6.25 -24.16 -2.46
C SER A 100 4.98 -23.41 -2.07
N SER A 101 3.82 -23.90 -2.51
CA SER A 101 2.52 -23.33 -2.15
C SER A 101 1.97 -23.95 -0.86
N THR A 102 2.81 -23.98 0.20
CA THR A 102 2.46 -24.54 1.51
C THR A 102 2.01 -23.46 2.46
N LYS A 103 0.94 -23.76 3.22
CA LYS A 103 0.41 -22.85 4.22
C LYS A 103 1.31 -22.83 5.46
N GLY A 104 1.75 -21.64 5.85
CA GLY A 104 2.53 -21.46 7.07
C GLY A 104 1.71 -21.47 8.36
N ASP A 105 2.35 -21.32 9.51
CA ASP A 105 1.76 -21.45 10.84
C ASP A 105 1.56 -20.11 11.57
N TYR A 106 1.81 -18.98 10.93
CA TYR A 106 1.63 -17.63 11.49
C TYR A 106 1.16 -16.63 10.44
N VAL A 107 0.53 -15.58 10.91
CA VAL A 107 0.24 -14.37 10.13
C VAL A 107 1.45 -13.43 10.23
N PHE A 108 1.82 -12.75 9.14
CA PHE A 108 3.03 -11.95 9.09
C PHE A 108 2.77 -10.50 8.71
N PHE A 109 3.39 -9.58 9.42
CA PHE A 109 3.49 -8.17 9.07
C PHE A 109 4.95 -7.81 8.84
N PHE A 110 5.27 -7.08 7.78
CA PHE A 110 6.57 -6.46 7.61
C PHE A 110 6.46 -5.04 7.06
N GLY A 111 7.26 -4.15 7.63
CA GLY A 111 7.28 -2.75 7.27
C GLY A 111 7.61 -1.83 8.42
N ARG A 112 7.35 -0.54 8.24
CA ARG A 112 7.59 0.46 9.27
C ARG A 112 6.60 0.30 10.42
N ILE A 113 7.10 0.25 11.65
CA ILE A 113 6.27 0.20 12.86
C ILE A 113 5.84 1.61 13.24
N SER A 114 4.75 2.07 12.61
CA SER A 114 4.25 3.45 12.74
C SER A 114 2.71 3.46 12.70
N GLU A 115 2.12 4.56 13.14
CA GLU A 115 0.67 4.68 13.32
C GLU A 115 -0.09 4.49 12.01
N GLU A 116 0.40 5.08 10.92
CA GLU A 116 -0.22 5.00 9.59
C GLU A 116 -0.26 3.57 9.01
N LYS A 117 0.54 2.65 9.56
CA LYS A 117 0.55 1.22 9.17
C LYS A 117 -0.46 0.38 9.95
N GLY A 118 -1.21 0.99 10.89
CA GLY A 118 -2.30 0.32 11.59
C GLY A 118 -1.88 -0.84 12.50
N ILE A 119 -0.65 -0.77 13.06
CA ILE A 119 -0.12 -1.86 13.89
C ILE A 119 -0.96 -2.07 15.14
N LEU A 120 -1.49 -0.98 15.73
CA LEU A 120 -2.35 -1.09 16.90
C LEU A 120 -3.66 -1.84 16.60
N THR A 121 -4.27 -1.55 15.44
CA THR A 121 -5.47 -2.27 14.96
C THR A 121 -5.16 -3.75 14.77
N LEU A 122 -3.99 -4.08 14.19
CA LEU A 122 -3.55 -5.46 13.99
C LEU A 122 -3.32 -6.18 15.33
N LEU A 123 -2.62 -5.57 16.29
CA LEU A 123 -2.39 -6.16 17.60
C LEU A 123 -3.70 -6.38 18.38
N ASN A 124 -4.64 -5.43 18.30
CA ASN A 124 -5.96 -5.55 18.91
C ASN A 124 -6.79 -6.68 18.27
N ALA A 125 -6.67 -6.92 16.97
CA ALA A 125 -7.31 -8.03 16.30
C ALA A 125 -6.70 -9.37 16.75
N ILE A 126 -5.38 -9.50 16.72
CA ILE A 126 -4.65 -10.73 17.11
C ILE A 126 -4.84 -11.11 18.57
N LYS A 127 -4.93 -10.13 19.48
CA LYS A 127 -5.24 -10.38 20.89
C LYS A 127 -6.55 -11.14 21.09
N GLN A 128 -7.50 -11.02 20.17
CA GLN A 128 -8.82 -11.68 20.24
C GLN A 128 -8.84 -13.09 19.61
N VAL A 129 -7.73 -13.54 19.04
CA VAL A 129 -7.56 -14.87 18.41
C VAL A 129 -6.29 -15.54 18.91
N PRO A 130 -6.26 -16.00 20.16
CA PRO A 130 -5.04 -16.45 20.86
C PRO A 130 -4.35 -17.64 20.18
N ASP A 131 -5.08 -18.43 19.41
CA ASP A 131 -4.54 -19.60 18.68
C ASP A 131 -3.80 -19.23 17.39
N ILE A 132 -3.91 -17.98 16.93
CA ILE A 132 -3.26 -17.50 15.71
C ILE A 132 -2.02 -16.69 16.12
N LYS A 133 -0.85 -17.11 15.65
CA LYS A 133 0.43 -16.42 15.89
C LYS A 133 0.58 -15.26 14.91
N LEU A 134 1.15 -14.15 15.39
CA LEU A 134 1.57 -13.01 14.58
C LEU A 134 3.08 -12.79 14.73
N LYS A 135 3.77 -12.66 13.62
CA LYS A 135 5.16 -12.14 13.58
C LYS A 135 5.19 -10.77 12.93
N LEU A 136 5.99 -9.86 13.50
CA LEU A 136 6.13 -8.49 12.99
C LEU A 136 7.61 -8.19 12.73
N ALA A 137 7.97 -7.92 11.48
CA ALA A 137 9.31 -7.51 11.10
C ALA A 137 9.35 -6.02 10.72
N GLY A 138 10.27 -5.28 11.31
CA GLY A 138 10.47 -3.86 11.01
C GLY A 138 10.91 -3.03 12.19
N THR A 139 11.10 -1.75 11.94
CA THR A 139 11.43 -0.73 12.94
C THR A 139 10.53 0.49 12.75
N GLY A 140 10.45 1.34 13.75
CA GLY A 140 9.68 2.57 13.65
C GLY A 140 9.43 3.25 14.98
N PRO A 141 8.79 4.42 14.96
CA PRO A 141 8.63 5.26 16.15
C PRO A 141 7.73 4.63 17.23
N LEU A 142 6.88 3.66 16.87
CA LEU A 142 5.98 3.01 17.83
C LEU A 142 6.52 1.68 18.37
N LEU A 143 7.70 1.22 17.94
CA LEU A 143 8.20 -0.12 18.25
C LEU A 143 8.27 -0.37 19.77
N GLU A 144 8.94 0.50 20.52
CA GLU A 144 9.14 0.30 21.96
C GLU A 144 7.83 0.41 22.75
N GLN A 145 6.95 1.34 22.34
CA GLN A 145 5.62 1.45 22.95
C GLN A 145 4.79 0.17 22.72
N LEU A 146 4.78 -0.35 21.49
CA LEU A 146 3.94 -1.51 21.14
C LEU A 146 4.50 -2.82 21.68
N LYS A 147 5.82 -2.95 21.83
CA LYS A 147 6.44 -4.09 22.51
C LYS A 147 5.92 -4.26 23.95
N SER A 148 5.74 -3.16 24.69
CA SER A 148 5.23 -3.22 26.06
C SER A 148 3.76 -3.64 26.16
N GLN A 149 3.01 -3.60 25.07
CA GLN A 149 1.59 -3.96 24.96
C GLN A 149 1.38 -5.18 24.05
N CYS A 150 2.46 -5.88 23.69
CA CYS A 150 2.42 -7.01 22.77
C CYS A 150 1.61 -8.16 23.37
N PRO A 151 0.59 -8.68 22.68
CA PRO A 151 -0.12 -9.86 23.14
C PRO A 151 0.78 -11.10 23.08
N PRO A 152 0.53 -12.14 23.91
CA PRO A 152 1.41 -13.29 24.03
C PRO A 152 1.55 -14.12 22.74
N ASN A 153 0.60 -14.00 21.82
CA ASN A 153 0.61 -14.65 20.51
C ASN A 153 1.20 -13.76 19.38
N ALA A 154 1.88 -12.66 19.74
CA ALA A 154 2.57 -11.80 18.78
C ALA A 154 4.05 -11.60 19.14
N GLU A 155 4.91 -11.51 18.12
CA GLU A 155 6.37 -11.40 18.28
C GLU A 155 6.95 -10.33 17.36
N PHE A 156 7.76 -9.41 17.90
CA PHE A 156 8.52 -8.43 17.14
C PHE A 156 9.93 -8.97 16.84
N LEU A 157 10.21 -9.19 15.56
CA LEU A 157 11.48 -9.78 15.06
C LEU A 157 12.58 -8.75 14.78
N GLY A 158 12.28 -7.43 14.92
CA GLY A 158 13.18 -6.37 14.47
C GLY A 158 13.24 -6.23 12.96
N PHE A 159 14.23 -5.51 12.46
CA PHE A 159 14.39 -5.30 11.01
C PHE A 159 14.89 -6.58 10.33
N LYS A 160 14.25 -6.94 9.22
CA LYS A 160 14.57 -8.09 8.38
C LYS A 160 14.67 -7.68 6.93
N GLN A 161 15.56 -8.30 6.18
CA GLN A 161 15.75 -8.04 4.74
C GLN A 161 16.33 -9.26 4.01
N GLY A 162 16.38 -9.17 2.69
CA GLY A 162 17.00 -10.19 1.84
C GLY A 162 16.34 -11.55 2.00
N GLU A 163 17.14 -12.61 2.07
CA GLU A 163 16.64 -13.98 2.15
C GLU A 163 15.91 -14.28 3.46
N GLU A 164 16.38 -13.72 4.58
CA GLU A 164 15.71 -13.89 5.86
C GLU A 164 14.26 -13.38 5.84
N LEU A 165 14.02 -12.22 5.20
CA LEU A 165 12.67 -11.69 5.01
C LEU A 165 11.84 -12.58 4.09
N ARG A 166 12.42 -13.08 3.00
CA ARG A 166 11.72 -13.97 2.06
C ARG A 166 11.28 -15.28 2.71
N GLU A 167 12.14 -15.88 3.52
CA GLU A 167 11.78 -17.09 4.28
C GLU A 167 10.65 -16.81 5.30
N LEU A 168 10.66 -15.65 5.95
CA LEU A 168 9.57 -15.25 6.84
C LEU A 168 8.24 -15.03 6.09
N ILE A 169 8.29 -14.48 4.89
CA ILE A 169 7.10 -14.33 4.03
C ILE A 169 6.61 -15.71 3.58
N HIS A 170 7.51 -16.58 3.11
CA HIS A 170 7.16 -17.91 2.63
C HIS A 170 6.51 -18.77 3.71
N ASN A 171 7.05 -18.75 4.93
CA ASN A 171 6.56 -19.56 6.06
C ASN A 171 5.34 -18.93 6.77
N ALA A 172 4.82 -17.81 6.27
CA ALA A 172 3.58 -17.22 6.75
C ALA A 172 2.36 -17.85 6.06
N SER A 173 1.25 -17.98 6.80
CA SER A 173 -0.04 -18.32 6.19
C SER A 173 -0.58 -17.15 5.37
N PHE A 174 -0.51 -15.95 5.91
CA PHE A 174 -0.91 -14.72 5.24
C PHE A 174 0.00 -13.56 5.65
N VAL A 175 0.25 -12.65 4.72
CA VAL A 175 0.83 -11.34 5.05
C VAL A 175 -0.29 -10.34 5.27
N VAL A 176 -0.20 -9.52 6.33
CA VAL A 176 -1.19 -8.48 6.64
C VAL A 176 -0.67 -7.10 6.29
N VAL A 177 -1.45 -6.33 5.54
CA VAL A 177 -1.22 -4.93 5.22
C VAL A 177 -2.32 -4.10 5.84
N SER A 178 -2.14 -3.75 7.12
CA SER A 178 -3.13 -3.08 7.97
C SER A 178 -3.15 -1.55 7.84
N SER A 179 -2.62 -0.99 6.77
CA SER A 179 -2.44 0.46 6.59
C SER A 179 -3.73 1.26 6.81
N GLU A 180 -3.62 2.34 7.56
CA GLU A 180 -4.69 3.31 7.88
C GLU A 180 -4.52 4.64 7.14
N CYS A 181 -3.65 4.67 6.13
CA CYS A 181 -3.46 5.77 5.21
C CYS A 181 -3.55 5.27 3.76
N TYR A 182 -3.72 6.18 2.81
CA TYR A 182 -3.69 5.82 1.40
C TYR A 182 -2.31 5.28 1.01
N GLU A 183 -2.26 4.00 0.70
CA GLU A 183 -1.15 3.39 -0.03
C GLU A 183 -1.40 3.51 -1.53
N ASN A 184 -0.35 3.73 -2.30
CA ASN A 184 -0.49 3.75 -3.76
C ASN A 184 -0.31 2.36 -4.35
N ASN A 185 0.88 1.76 -4.14
CA ASN A 185 1.22 0.44 -4.64
C ASN A 185 2.21 -0.19 -3.65
N PRO A 186 1.71 -0.77 -2.54
CA PRO A 186 2.56 -1.25 -1.46
C PRO A 186 3.43 -2.43 -1.91
N MET A 187 4.75 -2.27 -1.80
CA MET A 187 5.72 -3.30 -2.13
C MET A 187 5.52 -4.58 -1.30
N THR A 188 5.01 -4.45 -0.08
CA THR A 188 4.66 -5.58 0.78
C THR A 188 3.74 -6.59 0.08
N ILE A 189 2.72 -6.14 -0.66
CA ILE A 189 1.82 -7.03 -1.43
C ILE A 189 2.58 -7.68 -2.59
N ILE A 190 3.35 -6.88 -3.32
CA ILE A 190 4.11 -7.34 -4.49
C ILE A 190 5.11 -8.42 -4.10
N GLU A 191 5.90 -8.17 -3.05
CA GLU A 191 6.91 -9.10 -2.52
C GLU A 191 6.26 -10.39 -1.99
N SER A 192 5.12 -10.28 -1.31
CA SER A 192 4.38 -11.44 -0.81
C SER A 192 3.88 -12.32 -1.95
N TYR A 193 3.26 -11.73 -2.96
CA TYR A 193 2.72 -12.46 -4.09
C TYR A 193 3.80 -13.11 -4.96
N MET A 194 4.96 -12.48 -5.12
CA MET A 194 6.09 -13.09 -5.84
C MET A 194 6.62 -14.36 -5.16
N ILE A 195 6.45 -14.47 -3.85
CA ILE A 195 6.77 -15.67 -3.06
C ILE A 195 5.61 -16.67 -3.06
N GLY A 196 4.39 -16.20 -3.32
CA GLY A 196 3.16 -16.99 -3.29
C GLY A 196 2.41 -16.92 -1.98
N THR A 197 2.73 -15.96 -1.12
CA THR A 197 2.01 -15.78 0.14
C THR A 197 0.81 -14.83 -0.07
N PRO A 198 -0.43 -15.30 0.13
CA PRO A 198 -1.62 -14.47 0.02
C PRO A 198 -1.66 -13.34 1.05
N VAL A 199 -2.44 -12.30 0.77
CA VAL A 199 -2.45 -11.08 1.57
C VAL A 199 -3.83 -10.78 2.16
N ILE A 200 -3.85 -10.33 3.40
CA ILE A 200 -5.01 -9.67 4.03
C ILE A 200 -4.71 -8.17 4.05
N GLY A 201 -5.47 -7.37 3.31
CA GLY A 201 -5.22 -5.94 3.16
C GLY A 201 -6.38 -5.06 3.59
N SER A 202 -6.09 -3.86 4.11
CA SER A 202 -7.15 -2.89 4.37
C SER A 202 -7.82 -2.41 3.07
N ASP A 203 -9.15 -2.29 3.05
CA ASP A 203 -9.92 -1.73 1.92
C ASP A 203 -9.70 -0.22 1.83
N LEU A 204 -8.48 0.18 1.45
CA LEU A 204 -8.06 1.58 1.47
C LEU A 204 -7.00 1.90 0.41
N GLY A 205 -7.22 2.99 -0.31
CA GLY A 205 -6.24 3.48 -1.28
C GLY A 205 -6.04 2.55 -2.47
N GLY A 206 -4.80 2.23 -2.79
CA GLY A 206 -4.43 1.29 -3.85
C GLY A 206 -4.33 -0.18 -3.40
N ILE A 207 -4.60 -0.49 -2.13
CA ILE A 207 -4.55 -1.87 -1.64
C ILE A 207 -5.61 -2.76 -2.29
N PRO A 208 -6.91 -2.37 -2.34
CA PRO A 208 -7.96 -3.21 -2.88
C PRO A 208 -7.78 -3.56 -4.37
N GLU A 209 -7.11 -2.71 -5.14
CA GLU A 209 -6.89 -3.00 -6.57
C GLU A 209 -5.86 -4.11 -6.81
N LEU A 210 -5.08 -4.47 -5.78
CA LEU A 210 -4.08 -5.51 -5.83
C LEU A 210 -4.57 -6.84 -5.26
N ILE A 211 -5.71 -6.87 -4.58
CA ILE A 211 -6.26 -8.06 -3.93
C ILE A 211 -7.52 -8.50 -4.69
N ILE A 212 -7.49 -9.73 -5.21
CA ILE A 212 -8.67 -10.38 -5.77
C ILE A 212 -9.28 -11.23 -4.68
N GLU A 213 -10.43 -10.80 -4.18
CA GLU A 213 -11.13 -11.42 -3.05
C GLU A 213 -11.33 -12.92 -3.25
N ASN A 214 -10.97 -13.73 -2.26
CA ASN A 214 -10.99 -15.21 -2.25
C ASN A 214 -10.05 -15.87 -3.28
N LYS A 215 -9.22 -15.11 -4.03
CA LYS A 215 -8.28 -15.66 -5.01
C LYS A 215 -6.82 -15.37 -4.67
N THR A 216 -6.50 -14.14 -4.32
CA THR A 216 -5.14 -13.75 -3.94
C THR A 216 -5.05 -13.31 -2.48
N GLY A 217 -6.19 -13.26 -1.79
CA GLY A 217 -6.28 -12.86 -0.41
C GLY A 217 -7.66 -12.33 -0.04
N TYR A 218 -7.70 -11.50 0.99
CA TYR A 218 -8.91 -10.92 1.55
C TYR A 218 -8.73 -9.45 1.85
N THR A 219 -9.83 -8.71 1.83
CA THR A 219 -9.84 -7.31 2.29
C THR A 219 -10.62 -7.16 3.59
N PHE A 220 -10.28 -6.13 4.38
CA PHE A 220 -10.98 -5.79 5.60
C PHE A 220 -11.17 -4.27 5.73
N LYS A 221 -12.15 -3.85 6.51
CA LYS A 221 -12.48 -2.45 6.75
C LYS A 221 -11.36 -1.76 7.55
N PRO A 222 -10.75 -0.68 7.02
CA PRO A 222 -9.66 0.00 7.70
C PRO A 222 -10.08 0.52 9.08
N LYS A 223 -9.13 0.51 10.03
CA LYS A 223 -9.33 0.92 11.44
C LYS A 223 -10.32 0.05 12.24
N SER A 224 -10.71 -1.11 11.72
CA SER A 224 -11.59 -2.05 12.41
C SER A 224 -10.83 -3.30 12.85
N SER A 225 -10.52 -3.38 14.14
CA SER A 225 -9.90 -4.59 14.71
C SER A 225 -10.82 -5.80 14.69
N ASP A 226 -12.14 -5.59 14.77
CA ASP A 226 -13.12 -6.68 14.76
C ASP A 226 -13.25 -7.29 13.37
N ASP A 227 -13.36 -6.44 12.33
CA ASP A 227 -13.41 -6.90 10.94
C ASP A 227 -12.09 -7.59 10.52
N LEU A 228 -10.95 -7.05 10.95
CA LEU A 228 -9.65 -7.68 10.74
C LEU A 228 -9.55 -9.03 11.45
N LYS A 229 -10.03 -9.14 12.69
CA LYS A 229 -10.12 -10.40 13.43
C LYS A 229 -10.94 -11.45 12.66
N GLU A 230 -12.14 -11.08 12.21
CA GLU A 230 -13.02 -11.97 11.45
C GLU A 230 -12.36 -12.41 10.14
N THR A 231 -11.71 -11.48 9.43
CA THR A 231 -10.99 -11.78 8.19
C THR A 231 -9.80 -12.70 8.43
N ILE A 232 -8.99 -12.48 9.47
CA ILE A 232 -7.86 -13.36 9.84
C ILE A 232 -8.38 -14.75 10.20
N THR A 233 -9.45 -14.85 11.00
CA THR A 233 -10.04 -16.13 11.39
C THR A 233 -10.53 -16.91 10.17
N LYS A 234 -11.27 -16.26 9.27
CA LYS A 234 -11.71 -16.84 7.99
C LYS A 234 -10.51 -17.30 7.15
N ALA A 235 -9.50 -16.45 6.97
CA ALA A 235 -8.32 -16.75 6.16
C ALA A 235 -7.52 -17.93 6.72
N CYS A 236 -7.33 -17.97 8.03
CA CYS A 236 -6.59 -19.08 8.66
C CYS A 236 -7.36 -20.41 8.70
N SER A 237 -8.68 -20.41 8.51
CA SER A 237 -9.52 -21.63 8.53
C SER A 237 -9.65 -22.32 7.18
N ILE A 238 -9.15 -21.75 6.07
CA ILE A 238 -9.23 -22.41 4.75
C ILE A 238 -8.39 -23.68 4.71
N SER A 239 -8.81 -24.64 3.88
CA SER A 239 -8.07 -25.89 3.69
C SER A 239 -6.71 -25.68 3.00
N GLU A 240 -5.82 -26.66 3.12
CA GLU A 240 -4.52 -26.63 2.41
C GLU A 240 -4.69 -26.54 0.89
N GLU A 241 -5.71 -27.20 0.34
CA GLU A 241 -6.01 -27.15 -1.09
C GLU A 241 -6.48 -25.77 -1.55
N GLU A 242 -7.32 -25.12 -0.75
CA GLU A 242 -7.78 -23.75 -1.02
C GLU A 242 -6.63 -22.76 -0.90
N TYR A 243 -5.77 -22.94 0.10
CA TYR A 243 -4.57 -22.15 0.27
C TYR A 243 -3.60 -22.30 -0.93
N ALA A 244 -3.32 -23.53 -1.35
CA ALA A 244 -2.44 -23.79 -2.49
C ALA A 244 -2.95 -23.11 -3.77
N ARG A 245 -4.27 -23.20 -4.04
CA ARG A 245 -4.89 -22.46 -5.16
C ARG A 245 -4.72 -20.96 -5.04
N MET A 246 -4.94 -20.41 -3.83
CA MET A 246 -4.78 -18.96 -3.57
C MET A 246 -3.34 -18.51 -3.73
N SER A 247 -2.38 -19.31 -3.28
CA SER A 247 -0.95 -19.09 -3.46
C SER A 247 -0.55 -19.05 -4.94
N ASP A 248 -1.02 -20.01 -5.73
CA ASP A 248 -0.72 -20.08 -7.16
C ASP A 248 -1.36 -18.90 -7.94
N GLU A 249 -2.58 -18.51 -7.59
CA GLU A 249 -3.23 -17.33 -8.16
C GLU A 249 -2.49 -16.04 -7.78
N ALA A 250 -1.97 -15.92 -6.56
CA ALA A 250 -1.15 -14.80 -6.12
C ALA A 250 0.16 -14.70 -6.92
N LYS A 251 0.89 -15.82 -7.10
CA LYS A 251 2.09 -15.89 -7.94
C LYS A 251 1.81 -15.50 -9.38
N LYS A 252 0.75 -16.07 -9.96
CA LYS A 252 0.34 -15.76 -11.33
C LYS A 252 0.03 -14.28 -11.49
N PHE A 253 -0.76 -13.71 -10.58
CA PHE A 253 -1.07 -12.29 -10.58
C PHE A 253 0.19 -11.40 -10.48
N ALA A 254 1.16 -11.80 -9.64
CA ALA A 254 2.42 -11.09 -9.51
C ALA A 254 3.26 -11.16 -10.80
N MET A 255 3.39 -12.32 -11.41
CA MET A 255 4.14 -12.48 -12.66
C MET A 255 3.54 -11.66 -13.79
N ASP A 256 2.21 -11.63 -13.93
CA ASP A 256 1.51 -10.90 -14.98
C ASP A 256 1.59 -9.36 -14.80
N ASN A 257 1.68 -8.89 -13.55
CA ASN A 257 1.55 -7.46 -13.26
C ASN A 257 2.81 -6.80 -12.69
N PHE A 258 3.67 -7.55 -11.97
CA PHE A 258 4.76 -6.99 -11.18
C PHE A 258 6.14 -7.55 -11.55
N SER A 259 6.26 -8.42 -12.58
CA SER A 259 7.56 -8.88 -13.08
C SER A 259 8.30 -7.76 -13.81
N GLU A 260 9.63 -7.81 -13.79
CA GLU A 260 10.52 -6.88 -14.51
C GLU A 260 10.16 -6.81 -16.00
N GLU A 261 9.93 -7.96 -16.62
CA GLU A 261 9.59 -8.06 -18.04
C GLU A 261 8.23 -7.40 -18.33
N SER A 262 7.18 -7.73 -17.55
CA SER A 262 5.86 -7.12 -17.71
C SER A 262 5.92 -5.59 -17.54
N HIS A 263 6.69 -5.11 -16.55
CA HIS A 263 6.89 -3.69 -16.31
C HIS A 263 7.61 -3.02 -17.48
N TYR A 264 8.72 -3.61 -17.95
CA TYR A 264 9.51 -3.10 -19.07
C TYR A 264 8.68 -2.98 -20.34
N GLN A 265 7.97 -4.02 -20.73
CA GLN A 265 7.11 -4.03 -21.93
C GLN A 265 6.02 -2.95 -21.87
N LYS A 266 5.36 -2.80 -20.73
CA LYS A 266 4.36 -1.76 -20.53
C LYS A 266 4.97 -0.35 -20.59
N LEU A 267 6.17 -0.17 -20.05
CA LEU A 267 6.88 1.11 -20.06
C LEU A 267 7.28 1.50 -21.50
N ILE A 268 7.90 0.58 -22.25
CA ILE A 268 8.30 0.80 -23.66
C ILE A 268 7.07 1.12 -24.52
N LYS A 269 5.97 0.41 -24.34
CA LYS A 269 4.72 0.70 -25.04
C LYS A 269 4.23 2.14 -24.78
N ASN A 270 4.35 2.62 -23.54
CA ASN A 270 4.00 4.00 -23.22
C ASN A 270 4.90 5.03 -23.93
N TYR A 271 6.22 4.78 -24.02
CA TYR A 271 7.12 5.66 -24.78
C TYR A 271 6.80 5.65 -26.28
N GLN A 272 6.55 4.48 -26.85
CA GLN A 272 6.21 4.37 -28.27
C GLN A 272 4.94 5.15 -28.62
N LEU A 273 3.89 5.06 -27.80
CA LEU A 273 2.66 5.83 -27.98
C LEU A 273 2.91 7.34 -28.03
N ILE A 274 3.81 7.87 -27.19
CA ILE A 274 4.14 9.30 -27.16
C ILE A 274 4.93 9.69 -28.41
N ILE A 275 5.89 8.87 -28.82
CA ILE A 275 6.71 9.09 -30.03
C ILE A 275 5.80 9.15 -31.26
N ASP A 276 4.85 8.23 -31.38
CA ASP A 276 3.94 8.16 -32.52
C ASP A 276 2.93 9.33 -32.55
N GLN A 277 2.51 9.82 -31.37
CA GLN A 277 1.68 11.02 -31.25
C GLN A 277 2.41 12.31 -31.68
N ASN A 278 3.71 12.41 -31.41
CA ASN A 278 4.52 13.58 -31.73
C ASN A 278 5.04 13.58 -33.18
N LYS A 279 4.88 12.50 -33.93
CA LYS A 279 5.21 12.41 -35.37
C LYS A 279 4.05 12.84 -36.28
N ARG A 280 2.87 13.03 -35.75
CA ARG A 280 1.68 13.53 -36.45
C ARG A 280 1.49 15.01 -36.21
#